data_84db3f7918a567af7e9656a1e6077e5d
#
_entry.id   84db3f7918a567af7e9656a1e6077e5d
#
_cell.length_a   1.000
_cell.length_b   1.000
_cell.length_c   1.000
_cell.angle_alpha   90.00
_cell.angle_beta   90.00
_cell.angle_gamma   90.00
#
_symmetry.space_group_name_H-M   'P 1'
#
loop_
_entity.id
_entity.type
_entity.pdbx_description
1 polymer ?
#
loop_
_entity_poly.entity_id
_entity_poly.type
_entity_poly.pdbx_seq_one_letter_code
_entity_poly.pdbx_strand_id
1 'polypeptide(L)'
;MRVGAFYFPTDYGINIAELAKALEDRGFDSLFLPEHTHIPASRKSPFPGGGELPKRYSHTHDPFVALSFAAAATKKLKLGTGILLVPQHEPIVTAKAIASLDQLSGGRFIFGIGGGWNVEEMENHGAKYQTRFKQMREHVLAMKELWTKDEASYDGEFVKFDRVWSWPKPAQKPNPPIILGGETDHTLRRVIEYCDGWFPRVRGGFDVVQGVDRLRQMAEKAGRDPSTITTIVFGAANDAKALESYDKAGIQSALLAIPDGSRDEILRYLDKIAPLAKVALAA
;
A
#
# COMPACT_ATOMS: atom_id res chain seq x y z
N MET A 1 -11.40 8.14 -12.72
CA MET A 1 -10.82 7.62 -11.45
C MET A 1 -11.30 6.18 -11.20
N ARG A 2 -10.53 5.34 -10.47
CA ARG A 2 -10.90 3.97 -10.06
C ARG A 2 -11.26 3.93 -8.58
N VAL A 3 -12.12 2.98 -8.18
CA VAL A 3 -12.47 2.77 -6.76
C VAL A 3 -12.03 1.39 -6.34
N GLY A 4 -11.22 1.34 -5.30
CA GLY A 4 -10.78 0.11 -4.65
C GLY A 4 -11.27 0.02 -3.21
N ALA A 5 -10.81 -1.00 -2.51
CA ALA A 5 -11.14 -1.26 -1.12
C ALA A 5 -9.89 -1.40 -0.27
N PHE A 6 -10.02 -1.06 1.01
CA PHE A 6 -9.03 -1.32 2.05
C PHE A 6 -9.66 -2.16 3.16
N TYR A 7 -8.98 -3.22 3.57
CA TYR A 7 -9.50 -4.12 4.59
C TYR A 7 -8.40 -4.66 5.50
N PHE A 8 -8.71 -4.85 6.79
CA PHE A 8 -7.89 -5.62 7.72
C PHE A 8 -8.32 -7.09 7.69
N PRO A 9 -7.58 -8.00 7.06
CA PRO A 9 -7.91 -9.42 7.05
C PRO A 9 -7.56 -10.03 8.41
N THR A 10 -8.56 -10.48 9.15
CA THR A 10 -8.38 -11.03 10.49
C THR A 10 -8.82 -12.49 10.57
N ASP A 11 -8.34 -13.19 11.63
CA ASP A 11 -8.71 -14.58 11.93
C ASP A 11 -10.19 -14.77 12.31
N TYR A 12 -10.90 -13.66 12.56
CA TYR A 12 -12.33 -13.65 12.88
C TYR A 12 -13.20 -12.96 11.81
N GLY A 13 -12.60 -12.47 10.71
CA GLY A 13 -13.30 -11.79 9.62
C GLY A 13 -13.73 -12.72 8.49
N ILE A 14 -14.19 -12.10 7.38
CA ILE A 14 -14.48 -12.84 6.15
C ILE A 14 -13.20 -13.46 5.57
N ASN A 15 -13.31 -14.65 4.97
CA ASN A 15 -12.21 -15.27 4.23
C ASN A 15 -11.72 -14.34 3.13
N ILE A 16 -10.41 -14.12 3.05
CA ILE A 16 -9.83 -13.11 2.14
C ILE A 16 -10.03 -13.45 0.66
N ALA A 17 -10.02 -14.72 0.28
CA ALA A 17 -10.29 -15.15 -1.09
C ALA A 17 -11.75 -14.88 -1.47
N GLU A 18 -12.68 -15.09 -0.56
CA GLU A 18 -14.10 -14.77 -0.75
C GLU A 18 -14.32 -13.27 -0.86
N LEU A 19 -13.69 -12.47 0.02
CA LEU A 19 -13.76 -11.01 -0.03
C LEU A 19 -13.22 -10.47 -1.37
N ALA A 20 -12.06 -10.95 -1.81
CA ALA A 20 -11.45 -10.54 -3.06
C ALA A 20 -12.36 -10.84 -4.26
N LYS A 21 -12.94 -12.04 -4.29
CA LYS A 21 -13.90 -12.42 -5.33
C LYS A 21 -15.16 -11.54 -5.29
N ALA A 22 -15.68 -11.28 -4.10
CA ALA A 22 -16.86 -10.43 -3.92
C ALA A 22 -16.63 -8.97 -4.38
N LEU A 23 -15.41 -8.43 -4.19
CA LEU A 23 -14.99 -7.13 -4.68
C LEU A 23 -14.89 -7.11 -6.20
N GLU A 24 -14.21 -8.11 -6.79
CA GLU A 24 -14.05 -8.21 -8.25
C GLU A 24 -15.43 -8.30 -8.94
N ASP A 25 -16.33 -9.14 -8.43
CA ASP A 25 -17.68 -9.32 -8.98
C ASP A 25 -18.54 -8.04 -8.92
N ARG A 26 -18.24 -7.14 -7.98
CA ARG A 26 -18.92 -5.85 -7.82
C ARG A 26 -18.25 -4.70 -8.57
N GLY A 27 -17.13 -4.97 -9.26
CA GLY A 27 -16.44 -4.00 -10.11
C GLY A 27 -15.45 -3.09 -9.37
N PHE A 28 -15.03 -3.44 -8.15
CA PHE A 28 -13.93 -2.76 -7.50
C PHE A 28 -12.61 -3.03 -8.24
N ASP A 29 -11.75 -2.00 -8.34
CA ASP A 29 -10.50 -2.05 -9.09
C ASP A 29 -9.37 -2.74 -8.29
N SER A 30 -9.38 -2.61 -6.97
CA SER A 30 -8.26 -3.06 -6.14
C SER A 30 -8.67 -3.42 -4.72
N LEU A 31 -7.83 -4.25 -4.07
CA LEU A 31 -7.87 -4.57 -2.64
C LEU A 31 -6.50 -4.29 -2.03
N PHE A 32 -6.47 -3.45 -0.98
CA PHE A 32 -5.27 -3.14 -0.21
C PHE A 32 -5.38 -3.67 1.21
N LEU A 33 -4.30 -4.31 1.69
CA LEU A 33 -4.22 -4.87 3.03
C LEU A 33 -3.09 -4.21 3.83
N PRO A 34 -3.32 -3.88 5.12
CA PRO A 34 -2.29 -3.32 5.99
C PRO A 34 -1.35 -4.40 6.53
N GLU A 35 -0.33 -3.97 7.24
CA GLU A 35 0.56 -4.84 7.96
C GLU A 35 0.72 -4.43 9.43
N HIS A 36 0.69 -5.43 10.30
CA HIS A 36 1.31 -5.51 11.61
C HIS A 36 1.68 -6.96 11.88
N THR A 37 2.95 -7.25 12.10
CA THR A 37 3.39 -8.61 12.43
C THR A 37 2.96 -8.99 13.85
N HIS A 38 2.94 -8.02 14.73
CA HIS A 38 2.49 -8.12 16.12
C HIS A 38 2.25 -6.72 16.69
N ILE A 39 1.55 -6.65 17.79
CA ILE A 39 1.39 -5.42 18.57
C ILE A 39 2.00 -5.62 19.96
N PRO A 40 3.05 -4.86 20.32
CA PRO A 40 3.63 -4.92 21.66
C PRO A 40 2.60 -4.64 22.75
N ALA A 41 2.46 -5.57 23.69
CA ALA A 41 1.48 -5.47 24.78
C ALA A 41 1.74 -4.28 25.73
N SER A 42 2.97 -3.76 25.74
CA SER A 42 3.36 -2.59 26.54
C SER A 42 2.60 -1.32 26.17
N ARG A 43 2.12 -1.23 24.92
CA ARG A 43 1.36 -0.07 24.39
C ARG A 43 2.02 1.29 24.65
N LYS A 44 3.38 1.34 24.73
CA LYS A 44 4.13 2.59 24.95
C LYS A 44 3.96 3.56 23.79
N SER A 45 4.03 3.07 22.53
CA SER A 45 3.70 3.86 21.36
C SER A 45 2.19 4.09 21.27
N PRO A 46 1.70 5.36 21.33
CA PRO A 46 0.28 5.64 21.25
C PRO A 46 -0.27 5.32 19.86
N PHE A 47 -1.53 4.87 19.83
CA PHE A 47 -2.21 4.63 18.55
C PHE A 47 -2.42 5.96 17.79
N PRO A 48 -1.92 6.11 16.55
CA PRO A 48 -2.04 7.36 15.82
C PRO A 48 -3.48 7.77 15.50
N GLY A 49 -4.45 6.85 15.60
CA GLY A 49 -5.88 7.12 15.46
C GLY A 49 -6.49 7.81 16.66
N GLY A 50 -5.79 7.84 17.80
CA GLY A 50 -6.32 8.24 19.10
C GLY A 50 -7.16 7.15 19.77
N GLY A 51 -7.28 7.20 21.09
CA GLY A 51 -8.05 6.22 21.88
C GLY A 51 -7.41 4.83 21.92
N GLU A 52 -8.25 3.82 22.11
CA GLU A 52 -7.82 2.42 22.16
C GLU A 52 -7.45 1.88 20.76
N LEU A 53 -6.46 1.00 20.74
CA LEU A 53 -6.09 0.32 19.50
C LEU A 53 -7.18 -0.68 19.11
N PRO A 54 -7.77 -0.59 17.90
CA PRO A 54 -8.75 -1.57 17.46
C PRO A 54 -8.17 -3.00 17.41
N LYS A 55 -8.99 -3.98 17.83
CA LYS A 55 -8.60 -5.40 17.90
C LYS A 55 -7.96 -5.93 16.62
N ARG A 56 -8.44 -5.50 15.46
CA ARG A 56 -7.93 -5.91 14.15
C ARG A 56 -6.43 -5.71 13.94
N TYR A 57 -5.80 -4.76 14.64
CA TYR A 57 -4.36 -4.51 14.51
C TYR A 57 -3.49 -5.67 15.00
N SER A 58 -3.92 -6.36 16.06
CA SER A 58 -3.20 -7.52 16.60
C SER A 58 -3.66 -8.86 16.01
N HIS A 59 -4.68 -8.86 15.15
CA HIS A 59 -5.27 -10.05 14.55
C HIS A 59 -5.15 -10.11 13.03
N THR A 60 -4.49 -9.10 12.42
CA THR A 60 -4.36 -9.07 10.95
C THR A 60 -3.43 -10.17 10.46
N HIS A 61 -3.79 -10.78 9.32
CA HIS A 61 -2.93 -11.74 8.64
C HIS A 61 -1.71 -11.05 8.01
N ASP A 62 -0.65 -11.84 7.75
CA ASP A 62 0.45 -11.39 6.90
C ASP A 62 -0.07 -10.96 5.52
N PRO A 63 0.30 -9.76 5.04
CA PRO A 63 -0.26 -9.22 3.80
C PRO A 63 0.15 -10.01 2.56
N PHE A 64 1.36 -10.56 2.46
CA PHE A 64 1.76 -11.34 1.29
C PHE A 64 1.03 -12.67 1.22
N VAL A 65 0.85 -13.35 2.36
CA VAL A 65 0.06 -14.58 2.43
C VAL A 65 -1.39 -14.29 2.04
N ALA A 66 -2.03 -13.30 2.67
CA ALA A 66 -3.42 -12.96 2.39
C ALA A 66 -3.63 -12.50 0.92
N LEU A 67 -2.74 -11.66 0.39
CA LEU A 67 -2.80 -11.21 -1.01
C LEU A 67 -2.56 -12.35 -2.00
N SER A 68 -1.79 -13.38 -1.65
CA SER A 68 -1.62 -14.57 -2.50
C SER A 68 -2.91 -15.36 -2.62
N PHE A 69 -3.67 -15.52 -1.54
CA PHE A 69 -5.01 -16.13 -1.57
C PHE A 69 -5.99 -15.28 -2.40
N ALA A 70 -5.96 -13.96 -2.25
CA ALA A 70 -6.78 -13.05 -3.05
C ALA A 70 -6.41 -13.11 -4.54
N ALA A 71 -5.10 -13.20 -4.86
CA ALA A 71 -4.61 -13.34 -6.22
C ALA A 71 -5.13 -14.61 -6.92
N ALA A 72 -5.09 -15.72 -6.20
CA ALA A 72 -5.56 -17.02 -6.72
C ALA A 72 -7.08 -17.05 -6.97
N ALA A 73 -7.86 -16.29 -6.18
CA ALA A 73 -9.33 -16.22 -6.29
C ALA A 73 -9.83 -15.22 -7.34
N THR A 74 -8.99 -14.36 -7.90
CA THR A 74 -9.36 -13.26 -8.78
C THR A 74 -8.55 -13.25 -10.08
N LYS A 75 -9.05 -12.53 -11.10
CA LYS A 75 -8.38 -12.44 -12.41
C LYS A 75 -7.97 -11.01 -12.77
N LYS A 76 -8.67 -9.99 -12.26
CA LYS A 76 -8.52 -8.59 -12.67
C LYS A 76 -8.24 -7.66 -11.48
N LEU A 77 -8.70 -8.04 -10.28
CA LEU A 77 -8.55 -7.23 -9.07
C LEU A 77 -7.07 -6.96 -8.81
N LYS A 78 -6.68 -5.68 -8.75
CA LYS A 78 -5.34 -5.29 -8.31
C LYS A 78 -5.19 -5.53 -6.81
N LEU A 79 -3.98 -5.84 -6.40
CA LEU A 79 -3.66 -6.26 -5.05
C LEU A 79 -2.57 -5.35 -4.50
N GLY A 80 -2.75 -4.80 -3.32
CA GLY A 80 -1.77 -3.87 -2.78
C GLY A 80 -1.53 -4.02 -1.29
N THR A 81 -0.34 -3.64 -0.86
CA THR A 81 -0.08 -3.40 0.56
C THR A 81 -0.47 -1.96 0.92
N GLY A 82 -1.22 -1.79 1.98
CA GLY A 82 -1.67 -0.47 2.43
C GLY A 82 -1.44 -0.24 3.92
N ILE A 83 -0.20 -0.24 4.33
CA ILE A 83 1.13 -0.26 3.71
C ILE A 83 1.98 -1.39 4.28
N LEU A 84 3.03 -1.84 3.55
CA LEU A 84 4.08 -2.66 4.13
C LEU A 84 5.02 -1.81 4.98
N LEU A 85 5.39 -2.29 6.16
CA LEU A 85 6.30 -1.64 7.10
C LEU A 85 7.76 -1.95 6.73
N VAL A 86 8.22 -1.42 5.60
CA VAL A 86 9.50 -1.80 4.95
C VAL A 86 10.71 -1.86 5.88
N PRO A 87 10.90 -0.98 6.87
CA PRO A 87 12.04 -1.08 7.78
C PRO A 87 12.06 -2.35 8.65
N GLN A 88 10.93 -3.04 8.78
CA GLN A 88 10.81 -4.26 9.59
C GLN A 88 11.15 -5.53 8.80
N HIS A 89 11.45 -5.42 7.51
CA HIS A 89 11.68 -6.53 6.60
C HIS A 89 13.13 -6.64 6.14
N GLU A 90 13.56 -7.88 5.89
CA GLU A 90 14.79 -8.15 5.18
C GLU A 90 14.56 -7.92 3.66
N PRO A 91 15.35 -7.05 2.99
CA PRO A 91 15.02 -6.59 1.64
C PRO A 91 15.16 -7.66 0.56
N ILE A 92 16.07 -8.63 0.67
CA ILE A 92 16.25 -9.69 -0.35
C ILE A 92 15.06 -10.64 -0.33
N VAL A 93 14.62 -11.06 0.86
CA VAL A 93 13.43 -11.92 1.03
C VAL A 93 12.18 -11.19 0.55
N THR A 94 12.05 -9.91 0.91
CA THR A 94 10.91 -9.08 0.50
C THR A 94 10.87 -8.89 -1.01
N ALA A 95 12.01 -8.62 -1.64
CA ALA A 95 12.12 -8.52 -3.10
C ALA A 95 11.66 -9.81 -3.78
N LYS A 96 12.03 -10.97 -3.22
CA LYS A 96 11.61 -12.28 -3.72
C LYS A 96 10.11 -12.49 -3.59
N ALA A 97 9.54 -12.19 -2.43
CA ALA A 97 8.10 -12.33 -2.17
C ALA A 97 7.28 -11.45 -3.14
N ILE A 98 7.67 -10.20 -3.31
CA ILE A 98 7.02 -9.23 -4.22
C ILE A 98 7.11 -9.71 -5.68
N ALA A 99 8.30 -10.10 -6.15
CA ALA A 99 8.46 -10.58 -7.52
C ALA A 99 7.63 -11.84 -7.79
N SER A 100 7.54 -12.74 -6.81
CA SER A 100 6.74 -13.96 -6.91
C SER A 100 5.24 -13.64 -6.96
N LEU A 101 4.76 -12.79 -6.05
CA LEU A 101 3.34 -12.38 -6.03
C LEU A 101 2.96 -11.64 -7.31
N ASP A 102 3.82 -10.76 -7.82
CA ASP A 102 3.58 -10.03 -9.05
C ASP A 102 3.51 -10.98 -10.26
N GLN A 103 4.44 -11.93 -10.38
CA GLN A 103 4.41 -12.98 -11.41
C GLN A 103 3.14 -13.84 -11.33
N LEU A 104 2.85 -14.40 -10.16
CA LEU A 104 1.72 -15.31 -9.96
C LEU A 104 0.38 -14.61 -10.12
N SER A 105 0.29 -13.31 -9.84
CA SER A 105 -0.90 -12.51 -10.06
C SER A 105 -1.05 -12.01 -11.51
N GLY A 106 -0.03 -12.19 -12.37
CA GLY A 106 -0.04 -11.65 -13.73
C GLY A 106 0.14 -10.14 -13.80
N GLY A 107 0.98 -9.56 -12.92
CA GLY A 107 1.28 -8.13 -12.91
C GLY A 107 0.19 -7.27 -12.28
N ARG A 108 -0.50 -7.77 -11.25
CA ARG A 108 -1.57 -7.05 -10.56
C ARG A 108 -1.17 -6.46 -9.20
N PHE A 109 0.09 -6.62 -8.78
CA PHE A 109 0.54 -6.16 -7.48
C PHE A 109 0.94 -4.68 -7.50
N ILE A 110 0.60 -3.95 -6.41
CA ILE A 110 0.99 -2.57 -6.14
C ILE A 110 1.68 -2.55 -4.77
N PHE A 111 2.91 -2.08 -4.73
CA PHE A 111 3.72 -2.07 -3.53
C PHE A 111 3.53 -0.78 -2.74
N GLY A 112 2.56 -0.76 -1.85
CA GLY A 112 2.36 0.36 -0.91
C GLY A 112 3.28 0.23 0.30
N ILE A 113 4.06 1.27 0.58
CA ILE A 113 5.12 1.29 1.58
C ILE A 113 4.96 2.39 2.64
N GLY A 114 5.54 2.17 3.81
CA GLY A 114 5.65 3.17 4.86
C GLY A 114 6.69 2.83 5.92
N GLY A 115 7.02 3.84 6.73
CA GLY A 115 8.05 3.71 7.76
C GLY A 115 7.58 3.17 9.11
N GLY A 116 6.26 2.95 9.29
CA GLY A 116 5.71 2.52 10.58
C GLY A 116 5.60 3.62 11.64
N TRP A 117 4.77 3.36 12.64
CA TRP A 117 4.50 4.28 13.76
C TRP A 117 4.83 3.68 15.13
N ASN A 118 4.77 2.35 15.27
CA ASN A 118 4.98 1.64 16.54
C ASN A 118 6.47 1.39 16.74
N VAL A 119 7.06 2.09 17.70
CA VAL A 119 8.50 2.05 17.95
C VAL A 119 8.93 0.67 18.41
N GLU A 120 8.22 0.09 19.38
CA GLU A 120 8.57 -1.20 19.98
C GLU A 120 8.40 -2.36 18.98
N GLU A 121 7.38 -2.32 18.13
CA GLU A 121 7.22 -3.28 17.04
C GLU A 121 8.43 -3.24 16.10
N MET A 122 8.84 -2.03 15.70
CA MET A 122 9.98 -1.81 14.83
C MET A 122 11.29 -2.29 15.47
N GLU A 123 11.52 -1.98 16.75
CA GLU A 123 12.71 -2.39 17.50
C GLU A 123 12.79 -3.91 17.66
N ASN A 124 11.67 -4.61 17.80
CA ASN A 124 11.62 -6.07 17.83
C ASN A 124 12.10 -6.71 16.51
N HIS A 125 11.99 -5.99 15.40
CA HIS A 125 12.54 -6.37 14.09
C HIS A 125 13.98 -5.86 13.86
N GLY A 126 14.61 -5.28 14.88
CA GLY A 126 15.99 -4.76 14.78
C GLY A 126 16.14 -3.43 14.06
N ALA A 127 15.04 -2.80 13.65
CA ALA A 127 15.07 -1.50 13.01
C ALA A 127 14.98 -0.37 14.04
N LYS A 128 15.60 0.78 13.75
CA LYS A 128 15.59 1.95 14.62
C LYS A 128 14.60 3.01 14.09
N TYR A 129 13.72 3.47 14.97
CA TYR A 129 12.70 4.46 14.60
C TYR A 129 13.29 5.73 13.97
N GLN A 130 14.43 6.22 14.48
CA GLN A 130 15.08 7.46 14.03
C GLN A 130 15.62 7.34 12.60
N THR A 131 16.09 6.17 12.21
CA THR A 131 16.70 5.91 10.90
C THR A 131 15.75 5.22 9.91
N ARG A 132 14.52 4.90 10.31
CA ARG A 132 13.56 4.11 9.53
C ARG A 132 13.33 4.58 8.09
N PHE A 133 13.30 5.88 7.87
CA PHE A 133 13.11 6.41 6.52
C PHE A 133 14.36 6.34 5.64
N LYS A 134 15.55 6.41 6.25
CA LYS A 134 16.81 6.17 5.55
C LYS A 134 16.93 4.69 5.19
N GLN A 135 16.66 3.82 6.14
CA GLN A 135 16.63 2.36 5.93
C GLN A 135 15.58 1.98 4.86
N MET A 136 14.35 2.51 4.93
CA MET A 136 13.31 2.28 3.93
C MET A 136 13.77 2.65 2.52
N ARG A 137 14.43 3.81 2.36
CA ARG A 137 14.97 4.23 1.07
C ARG A 137 15.98 3.23 0.52
N GLU A 138 16.94 2.78 1.34
CA GLU A 138 17.95 1.81 0.90
C GLU A 138 17.33 0.46 0.57
N HIS A 139 16.37 -0.02 1.38
CA HIS A 139 15.65 -1.26 1.09
C HIS A 139 14.94 -1.19 -0.26
N VAL A 140 14.25 -0.09 -0.56
CA VAL A 140 13.55 0.10 -1.86
C VAL A 140 14.55 0.14 -3.02
N LEU A 141 15.66 0.86 -2.90
CA LEU A 141 16.66 0.93 -3.95
C LEU A 141 17.36 -0.40 -4.18
N ALA A 142 17.69 -1.13 -3.12
CA ALA A 142 18.26 -2.48 -3.20
C ALA A 142 17.29 -3.47 -3.87
N MET A 143 15.99 -3.40 -3.53
CA MET A 143 14.97 -4.22 -4.19
C MET A 143 14.83 -3.87 -5.68
N LYS A 144 14.91 -2.60 -6.06
CA LYS A 144 14.91 -2.19 -7.49
C LYS A 144 16.10 -2.77 -8.25
N GLU A 145 17.30 -2.82 -7.65
CA GLU A 145 18.45 -3.50 -8.26
C GLU A 145 18.16 -4.99 -8.50
N LEU A 146 17.63 -5.69 -7.48
CA LEU A 146 17.27 -7.10 -7.57
C LEU A 146 16.20 -7.38 -8.64
N TRP A 147 15.28 -6.46 -8.88
CA TRP A 147 14.20 -6.63 -9.86
C TRP A 147 14.63 -6.31 -11.29
N THR A 148 15.59 -5.40 -11.48
CA THR A 148 15.92 -4.84 -12.79
C THR A 148 17.21 -5.38 -13.38
N LYS A 149 18.16 -5.82 -12.57
CA LYS A 149 19.48 -6.31 -13.03
C LYS A 149 19.51 -7.84 -13.01
N ASP A 150 20.11 -8.45 -14.05
CA ASP A 150 20.33 -9.89 -14.09
C ASP A 150 21.29 -10.33 -12.99
N GLU A 151 22.40 -9.60 -12.84
CA GLU A 151 23.34 -9.69 -11.73
C GLU A 151 23.29 -8.36 -10.96
N ALA A 152 22.80 -8.41 -9.72
CA ALA A 152 22.57 -7.24 -8.90
C ALA A 152 23.62 -7.11 -7.80
N SER A 153 24.04 -5.88 -7.50
CA SER A 153 24.86 -5.51 -6.35
C SER A 153 24.28 -4.27 -5.69
N TYR A 154 24.42 -4.14 -4.38
CA TYR A 154 24.08 -2.94 -3.64
C TYR A 154 25.05 -2.74 -2.48
N ASP A 155 25.56 -1.53 -2.28
CA ASP A 155 26.50 -1.15 -1.22
C ASP A 155 25.97 0.07 -0.46
N GLY A 156 25.14 -0.17 0.54
CA GLY A 156 24.55 0.84 1.42
C GLY A 156 24.96 0.70 2.87
N GLU A 157 24.40 1.55 3.72
CA GLU A 157 24.59 1.48 5.16
C GLU A 157 23.77 0.35 5.81
N PHE A 158 22.54 0.14 5.31
CA PHE A 158 21.59 -0.85 5.87
C PHE A 158 21.49 -2.12 5.05
N VAL A 159 21.88 -2.06 3.77
CA VAL A 159 21.82 -3.21 2.85
C VAL A 159 23.11 -3.32 2.08
N LYS A 160 23.67 -4.53 2.07
CA LYS A 160 24.87 -4.81 1.29
C LYS A 160 24.84 -6.23 0.75
N PHE A 161 25.00 -6.36 -0.58
CA PHE A 161 25.20 -7.62 -1.27
C PHE A 161 25.98 -7.39 -2.56
N ASP A 162 26.72 -8.42 -2.99
CA ASP A 162 27.53 -8.34 -4.19
C ASP A 162 27.26 -9.52 -5.12
N ARG A 163 27.01 -9.21 -6.40
CA ARG A 163 26.85 -10.13 -7.52
C ARG A 163 25.89 -11.28 -7.25
N VAL A 164 24.61 -10.94 -7.03
CA VAL A 164 23.56 -11.93 -6.78
C VAL A 164 22.60 -12.06 -7.95
N TRP A 165 22.12 -13.27 -8.18
CA TRP A 165 21.03 -13.56 -9.12
C TRP A 165 19.74 -13.79 -8.34
N SER A 166 18.72 -12.97 -8.63
CA SER A 166 17.40 -13.09 -8.01
C SER A 166 16.32 -13.22 -9.08
N TRP A 167 15.81 -14.41 -9.26
CA TRP A 167 14.73 -14.75 -10.17
C TRP A 167 13.57 -15.44 -9.41
N PRO A 168 12.27 -15.34 -9.89
CA PRO A 168 11.85 -14.61 -11.08
C PRO A 168 11.97 -13.10 -10.89
N LYS A 169 12.03 -12.35 -11.99
CA LYS A 169 11.83 -10.90 -11.99
C LYS A 169 10.32 -10.62 -11.94
N PRO A 170 9.86 -9.46 -11.44
CA PRO A 170 8.45 -9.08 -11.51
C PRO A 170 7.90 -9.14 -12.94
N ALA A 171 6.61 -9.42 -13.09
CA ALA A 171 5.92 -9.35 -14.38
C ALA A 171 5.86 -7.91 -14.89
N GLN A 172 5.56 -6.96 -14.01
CA GLN A 172 5.55 -5.52 -14.29
C GLN A 172 6.98 -4.99 -14.47
N LYS A 173 7.16 -4.06 -15.42
CA LYS A 173 8.48 -3.48 -15.73
C LYS A 173 8.46 -1.95 -15.52
N PRO A 174 9.50 -1.37 -14.93
CA PRO A 174 10.72 -2.02 -14.44
C PRO A 174 10.49 -2.83 -13.14
N ASN A 175 9.44 -2.54 -12.38
CA ASN A 175 9.04 -3.17 -11.12
C ASN A 175 7.54 -2.92 -10.86
N PRO A 176 6.90 -3.61 -9.90
CA PRO A 176 5.57 -3.24 -9.44
C PRO A 176 5.54 -1.79 -8.98
N PRO A 177 4.47 -1.02 -9.24
CA PRO A 177 4.38 0.38 -8.81
C PRO A 177 4.57 0.51 -7.31
N ILE A 178 5.47 1.40 -6.89
CA ILE A 178 5.78 1.68 -5.49
C ILE A 178 5.08 2.96 -5.08
N ILE A 179 4.16 2.89 -4.11
CA ILE A 179 3.44 4.05 -3.60
C ILE A 179 3.76 4.28 -2.12
N LEU A 180 4.03 5.53 -1.73
CA LEU A 180 4.43 5.87 -0.37
C LEU A 180 3.32 6.57 0.41
N GLY A 181 3.03 6.05 1.61
CA GLY A 181 2.08 6.63 2.56
C GLY A 181 2.64 7.82 3.35
N GLY A 182 1.76 8.79 3.63
CA GLY A 182 2.03 9.97 4.47
C GLY A 182 1.76 11.30 3.77
N GLU A 183 1.63 12.38 4.56
CA GLU A 183 1.10 13.67 4.10
C GLU A 183 2.09 14.84 4.25
N THR A 184 3.32 14.58 4.72
CA THR A 184 4.32 15.63 4.95
C THR A 184 5.15 15.94 3.71
N ASP A 185 5.77 17.12 3.66
CA ASP A 185 6.73 17.47 2.60
C ASP A 185 7.91 16.49 2.49
N HIS A 186 8.33 15.93 3.61
CA HIS A 186 9.34 14.88 3.61
C HIS A 186 8.85 13.62 2.88
N THR A 187 7.55 13.29 2.99
CA THR A 187 6.94 12.21 2.22
C THR A 187 6.92 12.55 0.74
N LEU A 188 6.45 13.75 0.37
CA LEU A 188 6.40 14.17 -1.04
C LEU A 188 7.78 14.16 -1.70
N ARG A 189 8.84 14.62 -1.01
CA ARG A 189 10.21 14.54 -1.52
C ARG A 189 10.64 13.09 -1.79
N ARG A 190 10.31 12.14 -0.90
CA ARG A 190 10.61 10.71 -1.08
C ARG A 190 9.82 10.11 -2.25
N VAL A 191 8.55 10.49 -2.39
CA VAL A 191 7.74 10.09 -3.55
C VAL A 191 8.44 10.53 -4.84
N ILE A 192 8.85 11.79 -4.91
CA ILE A 192 9.53 12.37 -6.08
C ILE A 192 10.87 11.68 -6.33
N GLU A 193 11.61 11.30 -5.31
CA GLU A 193 12.96 10.74 -5.43
C GLU A 193 12.95 9.28 -5.91
N TYR A 194 12.13 8.41 -5.30
CA TYR A 194 12.28 6.96 -5.55
C TYR A 194 10.97 6.15 -5.63
N CYS A 195 9.79 6.78 -5.57
CA CYS A 195 8.51 6.07 -5.70
C CYS A 195 7.80 6.38 -7.02
N ASP A 196 6.81 5.55 -7.37
CA ASP A 196 5.99 5.69 -8.57
C ASP A 196 4.64 6.35 -8.25
N GLY A 197 4.33 6.52 -6.95
CA GLY A 197 3.09 7.14 -6.53
C GLY A 197 3.04 7.58 -5.07
N TRP A 198 1.97 8.29 -4.77
CA TRP A 198 1.65 8.82 -3.45
C TRP A 198 0.37 8.21 -2.91
N PHE A 199 0.37 7.89 -1.60
CA PHE A 199 -0.71 7.21 -0.90
C PHE A 199 -1.17 8.02 0.33
N PRO A 200 -1.81 9.20 0.11
CA PRO A 200 -2.30 10.05 1.19
C PRO A 200 -3.52 9.46 1.89
N ARG A 201 -3.66 9.78 3.18
CA ARG A 201 -4.83 9.42 3.99
C ARG A 201 -5.77 10.60 4.13
N VAL A 202 -7.07 10.36 4.01
CA VAL A 202 -8.11 11.32 4.39
C VAL A 202 -8.26 11.31 5.92
N ARG A 203 -7.45 12.11 6.60
CA ARG A 203 -7.39 12.11 8.05
C ARG A 203 -7.06 13.49 8.62
N GLY A 204 -7.65 13.83 9.78
CA GLY A 204 -7.27 15.02 10.53
C GLY A 204 -7.46 16.34 9.79
N GLY A 205 -8.43 16.40 8.85
CA GLY A 205 -8.67 17.61 8.05
C GLY A 205 -7.67 17.82 6.90
N PHE A 206 -6.84 16.81 6.58
CA PHE A 206 -5.93 16.91 5.44
C PHE A 206 -6.69 17.00 4.12
N ASP A 207 -6.48 18.09 3.37
CA ASP A 207 -7.03 18.28 2.04
C ASP A 207 -6.17 17.58 0.99
N VAL A 208 -6.64 16.46 0.49
CA VAL A 208 -5.92 15.64 -0.50
C VAL A 208 -5.78 16.37 -1.83
N VAL A 209 -6.77 17.15 -2.24
CA VAL A 209 -6.74 17.91 -3.51
C VAL A 209 -5.64 18.96 -3.48
N GLN A 210 -5.56 19.75 -2.42
CA GLN A 210 -4.45 20.69 -2.22
C GLN A 210 -3.10 19.96 -2.11
N GLY A 211 -3.10 18.78 -1.49
CA GLY A 211 -1.92 17.92 -1.41
C GLY A 211 -1.40 17.49 -2.78
N VAL A 212 -2.29 17.16 -3.71
CA VAL A 212 -1.94 16.81 -5.11
C VAL A 212 -1.32 18.00 -5.83
N ASP A 213 -1.89 19.19 -5.70
CA ASP A 213 -1.33 20.40 -6.32
C ASP A 213 0.06 20.71 -5.75
N ARG A 214 0.25 20.52 -4.44
CA ARG A 214 1.56 20.67 -3.80
C ARG A 214 2.57 19.65 -4.32
N LEU A 215 2.17 18.37 -4.45
CA LEU A 215 3.04 17.33 -5.03
C LEU A 215 3.47 17.69 -6.44
N ARG A 216 2.56 18.15 -7.30
CA ARG A 216 2.86 18.59 -8.67
C ARG A 216 3.89 19.71 -8.69
N GLN A 217 3.67 20.77 -7.92
CA GLN A 217 4.62 21.89 -7.82
C GLN A 217 6.02 21.46 -7.33
N MET A 218 6.06 20.55 -6.35
CA MET A 218 7.33 20.03 -5.85
C MET A 218 8.03 19.12 -6.87
N ALA A 219 7.29 18.32 -7.62
CA ALA A 219 7.84 17.46 -8.67
C ALA A 219 8.42 18.29 -9.82
N GLU A 220 7.69 19.31 -10.30
CA GLU A 220 8.16 20.26 -11.33
C GLU A 220 9.46 20.97 -10.90
N LYS A 221 9.50 21.47 -9.67
CA LYS A 221 10.72 22.10 -9.11
C LYS A 221 11.92 21.15 -9.02
N ALA A 222 11.66 19.87 -8.86
CA ALA A 222 12.67 18.81 -8.82
C ALA A 222 13.03 18.26 -10.22
N GLY A 223 12.41 18.78 -11.29
CA GLY A 223 12.62 18.31 -12.66
C GLY A 223 11.98 16.96 -12.98
N ARG A 224 11.00 16.51 -12.16
CA ARG A 224 10.24 15.29 -12.40
C ARG A 224 8.87 15.63 -12.99
N ASP A 225 8.49 14.98 -14.07
CA ASP A 225 7.16 15.10 -14.65
C ASP A 225 6.10 14.61 -13.66
N PRO A 226 5.18 15.47 -13.18
CA PRO A 226 4.13 15.09 -12.23
C PRO A 226 3.17 14.03 -12.77
N SER A 227 2.98 13.94 -14.08
CA SER A 227 2.10 12.95 -14.72
C SER A 227 2.58 11.50 -14.53
N THR A 228 3.87 11.33 -14.19
CA THR A 228 4.46 10.01 -13.88
C THR A 228 4.21 9.55 -12.45
N ILE A 229 3.55 10.38 -11.62
CA ILE A 229 3.29 10.06 -10.22
C ILE A 229 1.81 9.76 -10.03
N THR A 230 1.49 8.51 -9.73
CA THR A 230 0.12 8.07 -9.43
C THR A 230 -0.28 8.48 -8.02
N THR A 231 -1.52 8.94 -7.83
CA THR A 231 -2.08 9.17 -6.48
C THR A 231 -3.22 8.20 -6.22
N ILE A 232 -3.13 7.47 -5.10
CA ILE A 232 -4.17 6.57 -4.58
C ILE A 232 -4.59 7.08 -3.20
N VAL A 233 -5.83 7.52 -3.05
CA VAL A 233 -6.34 8.05 -1.77
C VAL A 233 -6.74 6.92 -0.84
N PHE A 234 -6.21 6.92 0.37
CA PHE A 234 -6.57 5.98 1.42
C PHE A 234 -7.67 6.52 2.33
N GLY A 235 -8.69 5.70 2.57
CA GLY A 235 -9.77 6.02 3.49
C GLY A 235 -10.70 7.11 2.95
N ALA A 236 -10.96 7.10 1.65
CA ALA A 236 -11.93 7.99 1.03
C ALA A 236 -13.32 7.82 1.62
N ALA A 237 -14.08 8.90 1.70
CA ALA A 237 -15.47 8.83 2.12
C ALA A 237 -16.32 8.05 1.10
N ASN A 238 -17.32 7.31 1.60
CA ASN A 238 -18.30 6.61 0.78
C ASN A 238 -19.34 7.60 0.22
N ASP A 239 -18.85 8.61 -0.48
CA ASP A 239 -19.65 9.73 -1.00
C ASP A 239 -19.25 10.05 -2.45
N ALA A 240 -20.23 10.06 -3.35
CA ALA A 240 -20.02 10.31 -4.77
C ALA A 240 -19.41 11.69 -5.05
N LYS A 241 -19.77 12.72 -4.28
CA LYS A 241 -19.22 14.08 -4.45
C LYS A 241 -17.74 14.14 -4.08
N ALA A 242 -17.34 13.45 -3.00
CA ALA A 242 -15.93 13.34 -2.63
C ALA A 242 -15.13 12.64 -3.73
N LEU A 243 -15.64 11.53 -4.27
CA LEU A 243 -15.00 10.80 -5.36
C LEU A 243 -14.92 11.64 -6.64
N GLU A 244 -15.97 12.39 -6.98
CA GLU A 244 -15.96 13.32 -8.11
C GLU A 244 -14.92 14.44 -7.94
N SER A 245 -14.72 14.96 -6.72
CA SER A 245 -13.70 15.96 -6.46
C SER A 245 -12.28 15.43 -6.67
N TYR A 246 -12.04 14.16 -6.29
CA TYR A 246 -10.76 13.49 -6.52
C TYR A 246 -10.52 13.25 -8.02
N ASP A 247 -11.53 12.83 -8.75
CA ASP A 247 -11.44 12.64 -10.20
C ASP A 247 -11.09 13.94 -10.93
N LYS A 248 -11.79 15.05 -10.61
CA LYS A 248 -11.49 16.39 -11.13
C LYS A 248 -10.06 16.86 -10.80
N ALA A 249 -9.53 16.46 -9.65
CA ALA A 249 -8.15 16.72 -9.26
C ALA A 249 -7.11 15.82 -9.99
N GLY A 250 -7.56 14.88 -10.83
CA GLY A 250 -6.72 13.95 -11.56
C GLY A 250 -6.13 12.84 -10.68
N ILE A 251 -6.80 12.47 -9.59
CA ILE A 251 -6.44 11.34 -8.74
C ILE A 251 -6.86 10.04 -9.43
N GLN A 252 -5.96 9.06 -9.49
CA GLN A 252 -6.18 7.84 -10.26
C GLN A 252 -7.06 6.83 -9.55
N SER A 253 -6.97 6.74 -8.20
CA SER A 253 -7.75 5.77 -7.43
C SER A 253 -8.07 6.27 -6.02
N ALA A 254 -9.20 5.79 -5.47
CA ALA A 254 -9.60 6.01 -4.09
C ALA A 254 -10.02 4.69 -3.43
N LEU A 255 -9.57 4.46 -2.20
CA LEU A 255 -9.86 3.25 -1.44
C LEU A 255 -10.92 3.52 -0.39
N LEU A 256 -12.02 2.78 -0.46
CA LEU A 256 -13.07 2.78 0.55
C LEU A 256 -12.72 1.78 1.66
N ALA A 257 -12.85 2.19 2.92
CA ALA A 257 -12.59 1.30 4.03
C ALA A 257 -13.75 0.30 4.21
N ILE A 258 -13.42 -0.99 4.29
CA ILE A 258 -14.39 -2.03 4.67
C ILE A 258 -14.36 -2.13 6.19
N PRO A 259 -15.51 -2.04 6.89
CA PRO A 259 -15.58 -2.16 8.34
C PRO A 259 -15.29 -3.59 8.80
N ASP A 260 -14.96 -3.72 10.10
CA ASP A 260 -14.99 -5.01 10.76
C ASP A 260 -16.43 -5.52 10.83
N GLY A 261 -16.63 -6.83 10.74
CA GLY A 261 -17.95 -7.43 10.80
C GLY A 261 -17.93 -8.92 10.45
N SER A 262 -19.07 -9.55 10.62
CA SER A 262 -19.30 -10.90 10.13
C SER A 262 -19.28 -10.94 8.59
N ARG A 263 -19.08 -12.12 8.03
CA ARG A 263 -19.12 -12.35 6.58
C ARG A 263 -20.34 -11.67 5.91
N ASP A 264 -21.53 -11.90 6.45
CA ASP A 264 -22.78 -11.42 5.85
C ASP A 264 -22.96 -9.91 6.00
N GLU A 265 -22.47 -9.32 7.09
CA GLU A 265 -22.44 -7.86 7.25
C GLU A 265 -21.50 -7.20 6.23
N ILE A 266 -20.33 -7.77 6.02
CA ILE A 266 -19.38 -7.28 5.02
C ILE A 266 -19.96 -7.38 3.61
N LEU A 267 -20.57 -8.51 3.24
CA LEU A 267 -21.17 -8.66 1.91
C LEU A 267 -22.31 -7.67 1.68
N ARG A 268 -23.21 -7.46 2.66
CA ARG A 268 -24.25 -6.43 2.58
C ARG A 268 -23.66 -5.02 2.46
N TYR A 269 -22.57 -4.75 3.19
CA TYR A 269 -21.88 -3.47 3.07
C TYR A 269 -21.30 -3.26 1.67
N LEU A 270 -20.68 -4.29 1.08
CA LEU A 270 -20.19 -4.23 -0.29
C LEU A 270 -21.30 -3.95 -1.30
N ASP A 271 -22.48 -4.58 -1.15
CA ASP A 271 -23.65 -4.32 -2.01
C ASP A 271 -24.07 -2.83 -1.95
N LYS A 272 -24.04 -2.25 -0.75
CA LYS A 272 -24.37 -0.82 -0.54
C LYS A 272 -23.41 0.12 -1.24
N ILE A 273 -22.11 -0.17 -1.25
CA ILE A 273 -21.08 0.72 -1.82
C ILE A 273 -20.69 0.38 -3.28
N ALA A 274 -21.13 -0.76 -3.82
CA ALA A 274 -20.83 -1.20 -5.18
C ALA A 274 -21.23 -0.17 -6.28
N PRO A 275 -22.33 0.60 -6.15
CA PRO A 275 -22.63 1.66 -7.11
C PRO A 275 -21.50 2.68 -7.28
N LEU A 276 -20.73 2.99 -6.21
CA LEU A 276 -19.61 3.93 -6.28
C LEU A 276 -18.48 3.43 -7.18
N ALA A 277 -18.22 2.11 -7.19
CA ALA A 277 -17.22 1.51 -8.07
C ALA A 277 -17.61 1.59 -9.55
N LYS A 278 -18.90 1.53 -9.86
CA LYS A 278 -19.42 1.59 -11.25
C LYS A 278 -19.44 3.00 -11.82
N VAL A 279 -19.78 4.00 -11.03
CA VAL A 279 -19.83 5.43 -11.47
C VAL A 279 -18.43 5.90 -11.87
N ALA A 280 -17.41 5.52 -11.16
CA ALA A 280 -16.02 5.89 -11.44
C ALA A 280 -15.45 5.29 -12.76
N LEU A 281 -16.10 4.25 -13.32
CA LEU A 281 -15.72 3.62 -14.59
C LEU A 281 -16.39 4.27 -15.81
N ALA A 282 -17.42 5.08 -15.60
CA ALA A 282 -18.24 5.67 -16.66
C ALA A 282 -17.80 7.08 -17.08
N ALA A 283 -16.85 7.68 -16.36
CA ALA A 283 -16.26 8.98 -16.64
C ALA A 283 -14.85 8.81 -17.24
#